data_cc24a6521750db878237fd834e330818
#
_entry.id   cc24a6521750db878237fd834e330818
#
_cell.length_a   1.000
_cell.length_b   1.000
_cell.length_c   1.000
_cell.angle_alpha   90.00
_cell.angle_beta   90.00
_cell.angle_gamma   90.00
#
_symmetry.space_group_name_H-M   'P 1'
#
loop_
_entity.id
_entity.type
_entity.pdbx_description
1 polymer ?
#
loop_
_entity_poly.entity_id
_entity_poly.type
_entity_poly.pdbx_seq_one_letter_code
_entity_poly.pdbx_strand_id
1 'polypeptide(L)'
;VNPRGDRRPRVVVGVGGGIAAYKSCEVIRRLADADVTVVPTEAALKFVGQATFEALSGNPVHSGVFTDVPAVNHVRTGQQADLVVIAPATADLMARAAAGRADDLLTSTLLVTRAPVIFAPAMHTEMWTHPATQANVATLRSRGAIVIPPAVGRLTGPDSGPGRLPEPEHIVELALTVLNRPDALPYDLAGRRVVITAGGTREELDPVRFLGNRSSGRQGFALALVAAARGAEVTLIAANVALPTPPGVRLVPVTDARSLQAAVVAEAATADVVVMAAAVADFRPANRQESKIKKVGDLEPDALALVRNPDILAGLVADRRGAVPLIVGFAAETGDENADVMTYAREKLRRKGCDLLVVNRVDGGRAFEVADNAAVILDSDGGATDVPFGPKTLLAAALWDAVAARGTGGPG
;
A
#
# COMPACT_ATOMS: atom_id res chain seq x y z
N VAL A 1 -17.84 7.84 13.04
CA VAL A 1 -18.99 6.97 13.37
C VAL A 1 -18.98 5.84 12.34
N ASN A 2 -18.87 4.60 12.80
CA ASN A 2 -18.89 3.43 11.90
C ASN A 2 -20.32 3.30 11.30
N PRO A 3 -20.51 3.47 9.97
CA PRO A 3 -21.84 3.45 9.37
C PRO A 3 -22.52 2.06 9.46
N ARG A 4 -21.80 1.03 9.91
CA ARG A 4 -22.27 -0.36 10.00
C ARG A 4 -22.79 -0.75 11.39
N GLY A 5 -22.67 0.13 12.42
CA GLY A 5 -22.92 -0.25 13.80
C GLY A 5 -21.97 -1.35 14.29
N ASP A 6 -22.40 -2.18 15.25
CA ASP A 6 -21.58 -3.24 15.84
C ASP A 6 -21.55 -4.56 15.03
N ARG A 7 -22.15 -4.61 13.83
CA ARG A 7 -22.14 -5.85 13.04
C ARG A 7 -20.79 -6.07 12.36
N ARG A 8 -20.39 -7.32 12.25
CA ARG A 8 -19.23 -7.73 11.41
C ARG A 8 -19.48 -7.33 9.95
N PRO A 9 -18.46 -6.81 9.23
CA PRO A 9 -18.58 -6.53 7.80
C PRO A 9 -18.79 -7.84 7.03
N ARG A 10 -19.67 -7.84 6.04
CA ARG A 10 -19.93 -8.98 5.16
C ARG A 10 -19.05 -8.89 3.93
N VAL A 11 -18.13 -9.84 3.80
CA VAL A 11 -17.19 -9.88 2.68
C VAL A 11 -17.45 -11.11 1.82
N VAL A 12 -17.68 -10.90 0.54
CA VAL A 12 -17.72 -11.98 -0.44
C VAL A 12 -16.32 -12.20 -1.01
N VAL A 13 -15.80 -13.41 -0.88
CA VAL A 13 -14.54 -13.82 -1.51
C VAL A 13 -14.85 -14.71 -2.70
N GLY A 14 -14.75 -14.14 -3.91
CA GLY A 14 -14.88 -14.88 -5.16
C GLY A 14 -13.54 -15.52 -5.55
N VAL A 15 -13.56 -16.82 -5.88
CA VAL A 15 -12.35 -17.57 -6.20
C VAL A 15 -12.40 -18.06 -7.64
N GLY A 16 -11.51 -17.51 -8.49
CA GLY A 16 -11.32 -17.95 -9.87
C GLY A 16 -10.51 -19.24 -9.98
N GLY A 17 -10.73 -19.99 -11.06
CA GLY A 17 -10.06 -21.28 -11.31
C GLY A 17 -8.65 -21.13 -11.84
N GLY A 18 -7.66 -21.25 -10.96
CA GLY A 18 -6.25 -21.23 -11.29
C GLY A 18 -5.39 -21.75 -10.14
N ILE A 19 -4.13 -22.07 -10.41
CA ILE A 19 -3.22 -22.61 -9.38
C ILE A 19 -3.13 -21.70 -8.16
N ALA A 20 -3.25 -20.38 -8.32
CA ALA A 20 -3.21 -19.42 -7.23
C ALA A 20 -4.43 -19.47 -6.28
N ALA A 21 -5.47 -20.28 -6.58
CA ALA A 21 -6.64 -20.45 -5.73
C ALA A 21 -6.30 -20.90 -4.30
N TYR A 22 -5.19 -21.65 -4.09
CA TYR A 22 -4.77 -22.02 -2.74
C TYR A 22 -4.45 -20.82 -1.84
N LYS A 23 -3.99 -19.70 -2.42
CA LYS A 23 -3.71 -18.47 -1.66
C LYS A 23 -4.97 -17.78 -1.15
N SER A 24 -6.14 -18.05 -1.73
CA SER A 24 -7.43 -17.54 -1.22
C SER A 24 -7.70 -18.02 0.21
N CYS A 25 -7.20 -19.21 0.57
CA CYS A 25 -7.32 -19.74 1.94
C CYS A 25 -6.67 -18.79 2.97
N GLU A 26 -5.53 -18.18 2.62
CA GLU A 26 -4.88 -17.22 3.50
C GLU A 26 -5.61 -15.86 3.51
N VAL A 27 -6.16 -15.42 2.37
CA VAL A 27 -7.02 -14.21 2.30
C VAL A 27 -8.23 -14.38 3.21
N ILE A 28 -8.92 -15.53 3.15
CA ILE A 28 -10.08 -15.83 4.00
C ILE A 28 -9.68 -15.83 5.48
N ARG A 29 -8.58 -16.50 5.83
CA ARG A 29 -8.09 -16.57 7.22
C ARG A 29 -7.76 -15.19 7.79
N ARG A 30 -7.14 -14.30 7.00
CA ARG A 30 -6.81 -12.93 7.41
C ARG A 30 -8.02 -11.99 7.51
N LEU A 31 -9.15 -12.37 6.94
CA LEU A 31 -10.44 -11.67 7.06
C LEU A 31 -11.32 -12.21 8.19
N ALA A 32 -10.75 -12.89 9.20
CA ALA A 32 -11.49 -13.56 10.29
C ALA A 32 -12.40 -12.62 11.11
N ASP A 33 -12.13 -11.32 11.11
CA ASP A 33 -13.00 -10.32 11.77
C ASP A 33 -14.23 -9.95 10.95
N ALA A 34 -14.33 -10.43 9.71
CA ALA A 34 -15.48 -10.27 8.84
C ALA A 34 -16.36 -11.54 8.84
N ASP A 35 -17.62 -11.40 8.38
CA ASP A 35 -18.49 -12.50 7.99
C ASP A 35 -18.20 -12.80 6.52
N VAL A 36 -17.40 -13.86 6.28
CA VAL A 36 -16.89 -14.19 4.94
C VAL A 36 -17.75 -15.23 4.27
N THR A 37 -18.35 -14.87 3.12
CA THR A 37 -19.01 -15.80 2.20
C THR A 37 -18.08 -16.12 1.04
N VAL A 38 -17.73 -17.39 0.84
CA VAL A 38 -16.86 -17.82 -0.27
C VAL A 38 -17.70 -18.28 -1.45
N VAL A 39 -17.42 -17.73 -2.63
CA VAL A 39 -18.12 -18.08 -3.89
C VAL A 39 -17.06 -18.53 -4.92
N PRO A 40 -16.69 -19.83 -4.93
CA PRO A 40 -15.74 -20.36 -5.89
C PRO A 40 -16.42 -20.63 -7.24
N THR A 41 -15.65 -20.47 -8.33
CA THR A 41 -16.06 -21.04 -9.62
C THR A 41 -15.90 -22.56 -9.58
N GLU A 42 -16.61 -23.30 -10.45
CA GLU A 42 -16.43 -24.76 -10.58
C GLU A 42 -14.96 -25.12 -10.88
N ALA A 43 -14.27 -24.29 -11.66
CA ALA A 43 -12.87 -24.47 -11.96
C ALA A 43 -11.98 -24.29 -10.72
N ALA A 44 -12.35 -23.40 -9.80
CA ALA A 44 -11.60 -23.22 -8.54
C ALA A 44 -11.66 -24.44 -7.64
N LEU A 45 -12.79 -25.14 -7.60
CA LEU A 45 -12.99 -26.36 -6.81
C LEU A 45 -12.09 -27.54 -7.26
N LYS A 46 -11.48 -27.47 -8.46
CA LYS A 46 -10.48 -28.43 -8.90
C LYS A 46 -9.11 -28.21 -8.24
N PHE A 47 -8.85 -27.02 -7.69
CA PHE A 47 -7.62 -26.66 -7.01
C PHE A 47 -7.73 -26.66 -5.48
N VAL A 48 -8.89 -26.24 -4.95
CA VAL A 48 -9.18 -26.21 -3.52
C VAL A 48 -10.59 -26.77 -3.29
N GLY A 49 -10.69 -27.81 -2.49
CA GLY A 49 -11.97 -28.46 -2.21
C GLY A 49 -12.92 -27.57 -1.41
N GLN A 50 -14.23 -27.73 -1.64
CA GLN A 50 -15.31 -27.00 -0.97
C GLN A 50 -15.18 -27.02 0.55
N ALA A 51 -14.91 -28.19 1.14
CA ALA A 51 -14.76 -28.39 2.58
C ALA A 51 -13.65 -27.51 3.20
N THR A 52 -12.59 -27.20 2.44
CA THR A 52 -11.53 -26.30 2.90
C THR A 52 -12.05 -24.86 3.05
N PHE A 53 -12.81 -24.39 2.10
CA PHE A 53 -13.41 -23.06 2.15
C PHE A 53 -14.44 -22.94 3.26
N GLU A 54 -15.30 -23.96 3.45
CA GLU A 54 -16.27 -24.02 4.54
C GLU A 54 -15.61 -24.00 5.91
N ALA A 55 -14.55 -24.79 6.09
CA ALA A 55 -13.79 -24.83 7.35
C ALA A 55 -13.11 -23.49 7.68
N LEU A 56 -12.65 -22.75 6.66
CA LEU A 56 -11.96 -21.46 6.86
C LEU A 56 -12.92 -20.29 7.06
N SER A 57 -14.05 -20.28 6.35
CA SER A 57 -15.04 -19.19 6.45
C SER A 57 -16.04 -19.38 7.58
N GLY A 58 -16.26 -20.63 8.01
CA GLY A 58 -17.32 -21.00 8.94
C GLY A 58 -18.72 -20.94 8.31
N ASN A 59 -18.82 -20.74 7.01
CA ASN A 59 -20.06 -20.60 6.26
C ASN A 59 -20.18 -21.67 5.17
N PRO A 60 -21.41 -22.10 4.80
CA PRO A 60 -21.62 -22.98 3.66
C PRO A 60 -21.11 -22.34 2.36
N VAL A 61 -20.56 -23.17 1.49
CA VAL A 61 -20.01 -22.76 0.19
C VAL A 61 -20.92 -23.28 -0.94
N HIS A 62 -21.35 -22.37 -1.79
CA HIS A 62 -22.20 -22.68 -2.94
C HIS A 62 -21.47 -22.28 -4.23
N SER A 63 -21.42 -23.16 -5.22
CA SER A 63 -20.86 -22.91 -6.56
C SER A 63 -21.92 -22.78 -7.64
N GLY A 64 -23.11 -23.35 -7.42
CA GLY A 64 -24.21 -23.40 -8.38
C GLY A 64 -25.32 -22.38 -8.10
N VAL A 65 -25.86 -21.79 -9.19
CA VAL A 65 -27.01 -20.85 -9.12
C VAL A 65 -28.27 -21.55 -8.65
N PHE A 66 -28.40 -22.84 -8.90
CA PHE A 66 -29.58 -23.65 -8.61
C PHE A 66 -29.54 -24.34 -7.24
N THR A 67 -28.54 -24.12 -6.45
CA THR A 67 -28.47 -24.61 -5.09
C THR A 67 -29.28 -23.67 -4.20
N ASP A 68 -30.30 -24.20 -3.48
CA ASP A 68 -31.18 -23.43 -2.61
C ASP A 68 -31.98 -22.31 -3.36
N VAL A 69 -32.65 -22.71 -4.44
CA VAL A 69 -33.38 -21.81 -5.37
C VAL A 69 -34.35 -20.84 -4.66
N PRO A 70 -35.10 -21.22 -3.58
CA PRO A 70 -35.99 -20.28 -2.91
C PRO A 70 -35.30 -19.06 -2.28
N ALA A 71 -34.03 -19.18 -1.92
CA ALA A 71 -33.28 -18.12 -1.26
C ALA A 71 -32.65 -17.09 -2.24
N VAL A 72 -32.72 -17.33 -3.56
CA VAL A 72 -32.08 -16.49 -4.60
C VAL A 72 -30.68 -16.06 -4.17
N ASN A 73 -29.82 -17.02 -3.88
CA ASN A 73 -28.52 -16.83 -3.18
C ASN A 73 -27.66 -15.73 -3.77
N HIS A 74 -27.56 -15.61 -5.12
CA HIS A 74 -26.74 -14.56 -5.76
C HIS A 74 -27.26 -13.15 -5.44
N VAL A 75 -28.60 -12.96 -5.38
CA VAL A 75 -29.22 -11.67 -5.07
C VAL A 75 -28.94 -11.29 -3.61
N ARG A 76 -29.23 -12.21 -2.69
CA ARG A 76 -29.01 -11.98 -1.25
C ARG A 76 -27.53 -11.73 -0.95
N THR A 77 -26.62 -12.56 -1.45
CA THR A 77 -25.18 -12.45 -1.24
C THR A 77 -24.63 -11.14 -1.81
N GLY A 78 -25.01 -10.77 -3.04
CA GLY A 78 -24.53 -9.54 -3.66
C GLY A 78 -25.08 -8.27 -3.01
N GLN A 79 -26.38 -8.24 -2.65
CA GLN A 79 -27.00 -7.06 -2.03
C GLN A 79 -26.56 -6.82 -0.58
N GLN A 80 -26.21 -7.87 0.14
CA GLN A 80 -25.82 -7.78 1.55
C GLN A 80 -24.30 -7.61 1.75
N ALA A 81 -23.50 -7.74 0.70
CA ALA A 81 -22.07 -7.55 0.77
C ALA A 81 -21.71 -6.09 1.12
N ASP A 82 -20.72 -5.90 1.99
CA ASP A 82 -20.04 -4.63 2.22
C ASP A 82 -18.81 -4.50 1.32
N LEU A 83 -18.28 -5.62 0.84
CA LEU A 83 -17.14 -5.71 -0.07
C LEU A 83 -17.16 -7.04 -0.82
N VAL A 84 -16.74 -7.02 -2.08
CA VAL A 84 -16.46 -8.23 -2.87
C VAL A 84 -14.98 -8.25 -3.24
N VAL A 85 -14.27 -9.35 -2.93
CA VAL A 85 -12.85 -9.56 -3.26
C VAL A 85 -12.73 -10.75 -4.18
N ILE A 86 -12.23 -10.57 -5.39
CA ILE A 86 -11.99 -11.64 -6.36
C ILE A 86 -10.50 -12.00 -6.32
N ALA A 87 -10.17 -13.11 -5.71
CA ALA A 87 -8.80 -13.59 -5.55
C ALA A 87 -8.72 -15.11 -5.64
N PRO A 88 -8.09 -15.69 -6.68
CA PRO A 88 -7.53 -15.00 -7.85
C PRO A 88 -8.60 -14.56 -8.85
N ALA A 89 -8.36 -13.44 -9.53
CA ALA A 89 -9.11 -13.01 -10.71
C ALA A 89 -8.38 -13.51 -11.97
N THR A 90 -8.90 -14.57 -12.59
CA THR A 90 -8.35 -15.09 -13.85
C THR A 90 -8.76 -14.23 -15.04
N ALA A 91 -8.03 -14.32 -16.16
CA ALA A 91 -8.35 -13.58 -17.38
C ALA A 91 -9.77 -13.88 -17.87
N ASP A 92 -10.21 -15.15 -17.83
CA ASP A 92 -11.57 -15.55 -18.19
C ASP A 92 -12.60 -14.90 -17.26
N LEU A 93 -12.42 -14.96 -15.94
CA LEU A 93 -13.35 -14.37 -14.99
C LEU A 93 -13.45 -12.84 -15.16
N MET A 94 -12.32 -12.16 -15.37
CA MET A 94 -12.30 -10.73 -15.65
C MET A 94 -13.02 -10.38 -16.97
N ALA A 95 -12.85 -11.19 -18.03
CA ALA A 95 -13.53 -11.01 -19.30
C ALA A 95 -15.06 -11.18 -19.15
N ARG A 96 -15.49 -12.22 -18.43
CA ARG A 96 -16.92 -12.46 -18.14
C ARG A 96 -17.53 -11.32 -17.33
N ALA A 97 -16.84 -10.85 -16.29
CA ALA A 97 -17.27 -9.73 -15.48
C ALA A 97 -17.34 -8.42 -16.30
N ALA A 98 -16.32 -8.13 -17.14
CA ALA A 98 -16.32 -6.97 -18.03
C ALA A 98 -17.43 -7.01 -19.08
N ALA A 99 -17.80 -8.21 -19.58
CA ALA A 99 -18.91 -8.40 -20.51
C ALA A 99 -20.29 -8.42 -19.83
N GLY A 100 -20.36 -8.38 -18.49
CA GLY A 100 -21.65 -8.46 -17.76
C GLY A 100 -22.33 -9.83 -17.88
N ARG A 101 -21.56 -10.92 -18.03
CA ARG A 101 -22.12 -12.27 -18.05
C ARG A 101 -22.54 -12.71 -16.64
N ALA A 102 -23.58 -13.54 -16.58
CA ALA A 102 -24.15 -14.10 -15.35
C ALA A 102 -24.40 -15.59 -15.53
N ASP A 103 -23.35 -16.35 -15.89
CA ASP A 103 -23.43 -17.76 -16.21
C ASP A 103 -23.01 -18.69 -15.06
N ASP A 104 -22.56 -18.11 -13.93
CA ASP A 104 -22.35 -18.82 -12.67
C ASP A 104 -22.78 -17.96 -11.46
N LEU A 105 -22.69 -18.54 -10.26
CA LEU A 105 -23.10 -17.86 -9.03
C LEU A 105 -22.23 -16.60 -8.78
N LEU A 106 -20.92 -16.66 -9.06
CA LEU A 106 -20.01 -15.56 -8.81
C LEU A 106 -20.27 -14.37 -9.74
N THR A 107 -20.39 -14.60 -11.05
CA THR A 107 -20.68 -13.54 -12.02
C THR A 107 -22.08 -12.96 -11.84
N SER A 108 -23.07 -13.77 -11.44
CA SER A 108 -24.39 -13.29 -11.06
C SER A 108 -24.35 -12.40 -9.82
N THR A 109 -23.55 -12.78 -8.80
CA THR A 109 -23.31 -11.96 -7.60
C THR A 109 -22.66 -10.62 -7.95
N LEU A 110 -21.70 -10.62 -8.88
CA LEU A 110 -21.04 -9.39 -9.35
C LEU A 110 -22.00 -8.41 -10.03
N LEU A 111 -23.01 -8.89 -10.76
CA LEU A 111 -24.01 -8.03 -11.40
C LEU A 111 -25.01 -7.42 -10.41
N VAL A 112 -25.22 -8.07 -9.29
CA VAL A 112 -26.23 -7.63 -8.29
C VAL A 112 -25.62 -6.74 -7.23
N THR A 113 -24.33 -6.89 -6.93
CA THR A 113 -23.69 -6.17 -5.83
C THR A 113 -23.63 -4.66 -6.08
N ARG A 114 -23.82 -3.89 -5.00
CA ARG A 114 -23.57 -2.43 -4.94
C ARG A 114 -22.32 -2.10 -4.10
N ALA A 115 -21.74 -3.13 -3.48
CA ALA A 115 -20.51 -2.98 -2.72
C ALA A 115 -19.31 -2.73 -3.66
N PRO A 116 -18.25 -2.11 -3.16
CA PRO A 116 -16.98 -2.06 -3.88
C PRO A 116 -16.50 -3.46 -4.28
N VAL A 117 -15.88 -3.58 -5.44
CA VAL A 117 -15.34 -4.85 -5.96
C VAL A 117 -13.85 -4.71 -6.20
N ILE A 118 -13.05 -5.57 -5.57
CA ILE A 118 -11.61 -5.66 -5.76
C ILE A 118 -11.30 -6.91 -6.59
N PHE A 119 -10.58 -6.74 -7.70
CA PHE A 119 -10.01 -7.83 -8.48
C PHE A 119 -8.51 -7.93 -8.22
N ALA A 120 -8.05 -9.10 -7.76
CA ALA A 120 -6.64 -9.46 -7.63
C ALA A 120 -6.25 -10.42 -8.77
N PRO A 121 -5.66 -9.92 -9.87
CA PRO A 121 -5.35 -10.72 -11.05
C PRO A 121 -4.31 -11.80 -10.77
N ALA A 122 -4.49 -12.98 -11.40
CA ALA A 122 -3.49 -14.04 -11.43
C ALA A 122 -3.56 -14.80 -12.76
N MET A 123 -2.52 -14.68 -13.58
CA MET A 123 -2.39 -15.29 -14.89
C MET A 123 -0.94 -15.24 -15.37
N HIS A 124 -0.58 -15.92 -16.48
CA HIS A 124 0.71 -15.76 -17.12
C HIS A 124 0.91 -14.34 -17.65
N THR A 125 2.17 -13.90 -17.75
CA THR A 125 2.53 -12.54 -18.19
C THR A 125 1.94 -12.20 -19.54
N GLU A 126 1.98 -13.14 -20.51
CA GLU A 126 1.43 -12.97 -21.84
C GLU A 126 -0.08 -12.75 -21.82
N MET A 127 -0.78 -13.44 -20.92
CA MET A 127 -2.22 -13.23 -20.74
C MET A 127 -2.50 -11.87 -20.10
N TRP A 128 -1.68 -11.45 -19.13
CA TRP A 128 -1.85 -10.14 -18.47
C TRP A 128 -1.60 -9.00 -19.46
N THR A 129 -0.52 -9.07 -20.23
CA THR A 129 -0.15 -8.02 -21.20
C THR A 129 -0.98 -8.04 -22.47
N HIS A 130 -1.79 -9.09 -22.69
CA HIS A 130 -2.62 -9.21 -23.88
C HIS A 130 -3.60 -8.04 -23.99
N PRO A 131 -3.73 -7.41 -25.18
CA PRO A 131 -4.61 -6.26 -25.39
C PRO A 131 -6.06 -6.50 -24.94
N ALA A 132 -6.61 -7.69 -25.15
CA ALA A 132 -7.96 -8.03 -24.69
C ALA A 132 -8.08 -8.00 -23.15
N THR A 133 -7.08 -8.51 -22.43
CA THR A 133 -7.07 -8.46 -20.96
C THR A 133 -6.97 -7.00 -20.47
N GLN A 134 -6.09 -6.20 -21.07
CA GLN A 134 -5.96 -4.79 -20.72
C GLN A 134 -7.24 -3.98 -21.03
N ALA A 135 -7.94 -4.28 -22.12
CA ALA A 135 -9.24 -3.71 -22.43
C ALA A 135 -10.31 -4.09 -21.38
N ASN A 136 -10.33 -5.34 -20.92
CA ASN A 136 -11.21 -5.78 -19.85
C ASN A 136 -10.90 -5.08 -18.52
N VAL A 137 -9.63 -4.91 -18.17
CA VAL A 137 -9.18 -4.14 -16.99
C VAL A 137 -9.68 -2.71 -17.08
N ALA A 138 -9.49 -2.04 -18.22
CA ALA A 138 -9.96 -0.67 -18.42
C ALA A 138 -11.49 -0.57 -18.27
N THR A 139 -12.22 -1.53 -18.83
CA THR A 139 -13.70 -1.61 -18.70
C THR A 139 -14.14 -1.79 -17.25
N LEU A 140 -13.50 -2.70 -16.51
CA LEU A 140 -13.83 -2.92 -15.09
C LEU A 140 -13.56 -1.64 -14.26
N ARG A 141 -12.41 -0.99 -14.46
CA ARG A 141 -12.05 0.27 -13.78
C ARG A 141 -13.02 1.41 -14.12
N SER A 142 -13.41 1.56 -15.38
CA SER A 142 -14.37 2.61 -15.79
C SER A 142 -15.76 2.44 -15.18
N ARG A 143 -16.07 1.24 -14.68
CA ARG A 143 -17.30 0.91 -13.93
C ARG A 143 -17.12 0.94 -12.41
N GLY A 144 -16.00 1.46 -11.94
CA GLY A 144 -15.73 1.63 -10.51
C GLY A 144 -15.13 0.41 -9.80
N ALA A 145 -14.77 -0.66 -10.54
CA ALA A 145 -14.06 -1.78 -9.93
C ALA A 145 -12.59 -1.43 -9.67
N ILE A 146 -12.09 -1.87 -8.53
CA ILE A 146 -10.69 -1.74 -8.15
C ILE A 146 -9.95 -2.96 -8.71
N VAL A 147 -9.04 -2.74 -9.68
CA VAL A 147 -8.19 -3.79 -10.21
C VAL A 147 -6.77 -3.51 -9.75
N ILE A 148 -6.30 -4.26 -8.74
CA ILE A 148 -4.95 -4.11 -8.21
C ILE A 148 -3.93 -4.66 -9.22
N PRO A 149 -2.71 -4.07 -9.31
CA PRO A 149 -1.67 -4.61 -10.18
C PRO A 149 -1.31 -6.04 -9.75
N PRO A 150 -1.02 -6.95 -10.69
CA PRO A 150 -0.44 -8.24 -10.31
C PRO A 150 0.99 -8.06 -9.79
N ALA A 151 1.43 -8.98 -8.96
CA ALA A 151 2.82 -9.01 -8.51
C ALA A 151 3.75 -9.46 -9.65
N VAL A 152 4.98 -8.98 -9.60
CA VAL A 152 6.07 -9.40 -10.50
C VAL A 152 6.85 -10.52 -9.82
N GLY A 153 7.21 -11.55 -10.57
CA GLY A 153 8.03 -12.63 -10.06
C GLY A 153 7.91 -13.91 -10.88
N ARG A 154 8.51 -15.00 -10.36
CA ARG A 154 8.43 -16.30 -10.98
C ARG A 154 6.98 -16.81 -11.02
N LEU A 155 6.56 -17.26 -12.18
CA LEU A 155 5.26 -17.89 -12.43
C LEU A 155 5.34 -19.41 -12.22
N THR A 156 4.48 -20.17 -12.86
CA THR A 156 4.43 -21.64 -12.69
C THR A 156 5.65 -22.34 -13.28
N GLY A 157 6.24 -21.76 -14.35
CA GLY A 157 7.44 -22.29 -15.03
C GLY A 157 8.72 -21.53 -14.67
N PRO A 158 9.71 -21.53 -15.57
CA PRO A 158 10.93 -20.72 -15.47
C PRO A 158 10.65 -19.22 -15.71
N ASP A 159 9.48 -18.89 -16.24
CA ASP A 159 9.10 -17.55 -16.66
C ASP A 159 8.91 -16.62 -15.46
N SER A 160 9.33 -15.37 -15.64
CA SER A 160 9.22 -14.31 -14.64
C SER A 160 8.66 -13.05 -15.30
N GLY A 161 7.71 -12.42 -14.62
CA GLY A 161 7.08 -11.19 -15.11
C GLY A 161 5.86 -10.79 -14.27
N PRO A 162 5.13 -9.75 -14.71
CA PRO A 162 3.85 -9.37 -14.08
C PRO A 162 2.77 -10.42 -14.40
N GLY A 163 1.98 -10.80 -13.41
CA GLY A 163 0.89 -11.77 -13.58
C GLY A 163 0.65 -12.64 -12.34
N ARG A 164 1.59 -12.67 -11.42
CA ARG A 164 1.46 -13.42 -10.17
C ARG A 164 0.41 -12.77 -9.27
N LEU A 165 -0.41 -13.60 -8.58
CA LEU A 165 -1.33 -13.11 -7.55
C LEU A 165 -0.54 -12.30 -6.50
N PRO A 166 -0.98 -11.08 -6.18
CA PRO A 166 -0.43 -10.33 -5.05
C PRO A 166 -0.39 -11.17 -3.78
N GLU A 167 0.51 -10.85 -2.85
CA GLU A 167 0.54 -11.56 -1.59
C GLU A 167 -0.77 -11.34 -0.82
N PRO A 168 -1.32 -12.37 -0.16
CA PRO A 168 -2.59 -12.29 0.55
C PRO A 168 -2.67 -11.11 1.52
N GLU A 169 -1.56 -10.76 2.16
CA GLU A 169 -1.44 -9.62 3.05
C GLU A 169 -1.81 -8.31 2.36
N HIS A 170 -1.25 -8.03 1.18
CA HIS A 170 -1.54 -6.81 0.42
C HIS A 170 -3.00 -6.75 -0.05
N ILE A 171 -3.57 -7.91 -0.46
CA ILE A 171 -4.98 -7.99 -0.86
C ILE A 171 -5.87 -7.62 0.33
N VAL A 172 -5.57 -8.17 1.51
CA VAL A 172 -6.35 -7.93 2.73
C VAL A 172 -6.17 -6.50 3.25
N GLU A 173 -4.95 -5.94 3.20
CA GLU A 173 -4.72 -4.53 3.57
C GLU A 173 -5.58 -3.57 2.72
N LEU A 174 -5.64 -3.78 1.40
CA LEU A 174 -6.50 -2.99 0.51
C LEU A 174 -7.99 -3.26 0.77
N ALA A 175 -8.37 -4.51 1.02
CA ALA A 175 -9.74 -4.88 1.37
C ALA A 175 -10.21 -4.19 2.66
N LEU A 176 -9.40 -4.22 3.71
CA LEU A 176 -9.68 -3.53 4.97
C LEU A 176 -9.72 -2.00 4.79
N THR A 177 -8.88 -1.45 3.93
CA THR A 177 -8.90 -0.02 3.60
C THR A 177 -10.23 0.38 2.99
N VAL A 178 -10.72 -0.37 1.99
CA VAL A 178 -12.00 -0.14 1.33
C VAL A 178 -13.17 -0.41 2.27
N LEU A 179 -13.10 -1.41 3.13
CA LEU A 179 -14.11 -1.63 4.17
C LEU A 179 -14.22 -0.44 5.14
N ASN A 180 -13.12 0.18 5.52
CA ASN A 180 -13.14 1.35 6.40
C ASN A 180 -13.56 2.62 5.65
N ARG A 181 -13.16 2.73 4.39
CA ARG A 181 -13.44 3.88 3.52
C ARG A 181 -13.69 3.41 2.08
N PRO A 182 -14.96 3.25 1.66
CA PRO A 182 -15.32 2.67 0.36
C PRO A 182 -14.75 3.40 -0.87
N ASP A 183 -14.47 4.68 -0.76
CA ASP A 183 -13.90 5.55 -1.78
C ASP A 183 -12.36 5.74 -1.66
N ALA A 184 -11.68 4.93 -0.84
CA ALA A 184 -10.26 5.08 -0.55
C ALA A 184 -9.33 4.84 -1.75
N LEU A 185 -9.77 4.08 -2.76
CA LEU A 185 -8.95 3.62 -3.88
C LEU A 185 -9.54 4.03 -5.24
N PRO A 186 -9.78 5.32 -5.52
CA PRO A 186 -10.13 5.78 -6.86
C PRO A 186 -8.94 5.59 -7.81
N TYR A 187 -9.20 5.41 -9.10
CA TYR A 187 -8.13 5.24 -10.10
C TYR A 187 -7.71 6.60 -10.68
N ASP A 188 -7.26 7.52 -9.82
CA ASP A 188 -7.02 8.94 -10.09
C ASP A 188 -5.53 9.35 -10.16
N LEU A 189 -4.63 8.41 -9.86
CA LEU A 189 -3.18 8.62 -9.99
C LEU A 189 -2.61 7.97 -11.26
N ALA A 190 -3.46 7.55 -12.20
CA ALA A 190 -3.04 6.94 -13.46
C ALA A 190 -2.09 7.86 -14.24
N GLY A 191 -0.95 7.31 -14.68
CA GLY A 191 0.08 8.04 -15.41
C GLY A 191 0.97 8.94 -14.55
N ARG A 192 0.74 9.06 -13.22
CA ARG A 192 1.63 9.78 -12.31
C ARG A 192 2.83 8.92 -11.92
N ARG A 193 4.02 9.47 -12.02
CA ARG A 193 5.27 8.88 -11.53
C ARG A 193 5.52 9.34 -10.09
N VAL A 194 5.54 8.40 -9.18
CA VAL A 194 5.60 8.65 -7.74
C VAL A 194 6.86 8.00 -7.16
N VAL A 195 7.66 8.78 -6.46
CA VAL A 195 8.83 8.33 -5.72
C VAL A 195 8.53 8.39 -4.22
N ILE A 196 8.73 7.28 -3.52
CA ILE A 196 8.47 7.18 -2.09
C ILE A 196 9.73 6.65 -1.40
N THR A 197 10.14 7.25 -0.29
CA THR A 197 11.20 6.71 0.55
C THR A 197 10.62 5.99 1.77
N ALA A 198 11.26 4.91 2.23
CA ALA A 198 10.81 4.12 3.38
C ALA A 198 11.98 3.60 4.22
N GLY A 199 11.68 3.22 5.45
CA GLY A 199 12.67 2.61 6.35
C GLY A 199 13.53 3.62 7.08
N GLY A 200 14.63 3.16 7.63
CA GLY A 200 15.60 3.97 8.36
C GLY A 200 17.02 3.78 7.83
N THR A 201 17.75 4.87 7.62
CA THR A 201 19.14 4.79 7.21
C THR A 201 20.01 4.23 8.33
N ARG A 202 21.11 3.57 7.97
CA ARG A 202 22.12 3.03 8.86
C ARG A 202 23.46 3.60 8.47
N GLU A 203 24.03 4.38 9.39
CA GLU A 203 25.33 5.02 9.20
C GLU A 203 26.38 4.15 9.90
N GLU A 204 27.14 3.41 9.13
CA GLU A 204 28.09 2.41 9.65
C GLU A 204 29.21 3.05 10.47
N LEU A 205 29.41 2.56 11.68
CA LEU A 205 30.57 2.82 12.54
C LEU A 205 31.74 1.90 12.18
N ASP A 206 31.41 0.64 12.03
CA ASP A 206 32.28 -0.45 11.63
C ASP A 206 31.46 -1.55 10.95
N PRO A 207 32.03 -2.65 10.46
CA PRO A 207 31.28 -3.72 9.78
C PRO A 207 30.17 -4.39 10.62
N VAL A 208 30.06 -4.07 11.91
CA VAL A 208 29.13 -4.73 12.84
C VAL A 208 28.12 -3.75 13.42
N ARG A 209 28.50 -2.49 13.62
CA ARG A 209 27.72 -1.47 14.33
C ARG A 209 27.38 -0.27 13.45
N PHE A 210 26.23 0.31 13.69
CA PHE A 210 25.74 1.48 12.97
C PHE A 210 24.96 2.42 13.90
N LEU A 211 24.88 3.69 13.50
CA LEU A 211 23.90 4.66 14.00
C LEU A 211 22.69 4.66 13.07
N GLY A 212 21.49 4.79 13.60
CA GLY A 212 20.30 4.85 12.77
C GLY A 212 19.04 5.15 13.57
N ASN A 213 17.99 5.53 12.86
CA ASN A 213 16.68 5.79 13.42
C ASN A 213 15.81 4.52 13.41
N ARG A 214 14.99 4.35 14.45
CA ARG A 214 13.98 3.28 14.47
C ARG A 214 12.92 3.57 13.42
N SER A 215 12.80 2.71 12.42
CA SER A 215 11.75 2.75 11.43
C SER A 215 11.54 1.36 10.84
N SER A 216 10.31 0.88 10.86
CA SER A 216 9.94 -0.40 10.23
C SER A 216 9.72 -0.28 8.71
N GLY A 217 9.62 0.93 8.17
CA GLY A 217 9.29 1.19 6.76
C GLY A 217 7.81 1.00 6.40
N ARG A 218 6.98 0.49 7.32
CA ARG A 218 5.56 0.14 7.05
C ARG A 218 4.75 1.30 6.46
N GLN A 219 4.98 2.54 6.91
CA GLN A 219 4.23 3.69 6.36
C GLN A 219 4.56 3.95 4.89
N GLY A 220 5.84 3.92 4.51
CA GLY A 220 6.25 4.09 3.11
C GLY A 220 5.74 2.94 2.22
N PHE A 221 5.73 1.71 2.72
CA PHE A 221 5.16 0.56 2.01
C PHE A 221 3.64 0.67 1.84
N ALA A 222 2.90 1.13 2.86
CA ALA A 222 1.47 1.40 2.77
C ALA A 222 1.16 2.51 1.75
N LEU A 223 1.96 3.57 1.73
CA LEU A 223 1.86 4.63 0.72
C LEU A 223 2.06 4.07 -0.69
N ALA A 224 3.08 3.24 -0.89
CA ALA A 224 3.37 2.62 -2.19
C ALA A 224 2.25 1.66 -2.64
N LEU A 225 1.72 0.86 -1.72
CA LEU A 225 0.62 -0.08 -1.99
C LEU A 225 -0.63 0.67 -2.47
N VAL A 226 -1.03 1.73 -1.75
CA VAL A 226 -2.22 2.51 -2.08
C VAL A 226 -2.02 3.31 -3.37
N ALA A 227 -0.85 3.93 -3.59
CA ALA A 227 -0.56 4.66 -4.83
C ALA A 227 -0.63 3.74 -6.06
N ALA A 228 -0.03 2.55 -5.99
CA ALA A 228 -0.08 1.56 -7.06
C ALA A 228 -1.50 1.06 -7.33
N ALA A 229 -2.31 0.84 -6.28
CA ALA A 229 -3.73 0.49 -6.42
C ALA A 229 -4.55 1.62 -7.07
N ARG A 230 -4.17 2.88 -6.85
CA ARG A 230 -4.76 4.08 -7.49
C ARG A 230 -4.19 4.37 -8.89
N GLY A 231 -3.28 3.53 -9.40
CA GLY A 231 -2.80 3.58 -10.78
C GLY A 231 -1.48 4.32 -11.01
N ALA A 232 -0.79 4.76 -9.96
CA ALA A 232 0.50 5.41 -10.09
C ALA A 232 1.61 4.44 -10.52
N GLU A 233 2.61 4.95 -11.24
CA GLU A 233 3.90 4.31 -11.47
C GLU A 233 4.80 4.58 -10.28
N VAL A 234 4.98 3.58 -9.39
CA VAL A 234 5.61 3.78 -8.09
C VAL A 234 7.04 3.25 -8.07
N THR A 235 7.98 4.11 -7.67
CA THR A 235 9.32 3.73 -7.23
C THR A 235 9.43 3.88 -5.71
N LEU A 236 9.72 2.78 -5.02
CA LEU A 236 9.92 2.74 -3.58
C LEU A 236 11.41 2.59 -3.27
N ILE A 237 12.02 3.63 -2.72
CA ILE A 237 13.42 3.61 -2.27
C ILE A 237 13.42 3.22 -0.79
N ALA A 238 13.87 2.00 -0.49
CA ALA A 238 13.74 1.43 0.85
C ALA A 238 15.10 1.28 1.55
N ALA A 239 15.26 1.98 2.67
CA ALA A 239 16.43 1.92 3.52
C ALA A 239 16.27 0.82 4.58
N ASN A 240 17.02 -0.30 4.42
CA ASN A 240 17.11 -1.40 5.38
C ASN A 240 15.74 -2.01 5.79
N VAL A 241 14.86 -2.22 4.84
CA VAL A 241 13.52 -2.82 5.06
C VAL A 241 13.44 -4.21 4.44
N ALA A 242 12.87 -5.16 5.18
CA ALA A 242 12.66 -6.55 4.75
C ALA A 242 11.17 -6.90 4.51
N LEU A 243 10.32 -5.91 4.26
CA LEU A 243 8.91 -6.13 3.94
C LEU A 243 8.74 -6.64 2.49
N PRO A 244 7.71 -7.44 2.20
CA PRO A 244 7.37 -7.82 0.84
C PRO A 244 7.09 -6.59 -0.03
N THR A 245 7.64 -6.58 -1.24
CA THR A 245 7.40 -5.47 -2.18
C THR A 245 5.91 -5.43 -2.58
N PRO A 246 5.22 -4.28 -2.46
CA PRO A 246 3.85 -4.15 -2.91
C PRO A 246 3.71 -4.43 -4.42
N PRO A 247 2.57 -4.99 -4.87
CA PRO A 247 2.34 -5.28 -6.28
C PRO A 247 2.38 -4.00 -7.13
N GLY A 248 2.98 -4.09 -8.31
CA GLY A 248 3.11 -2.95 -9.23
C GLY A 248 4.14 -1.89 -8.81
N VAL A 249 4.95 -2.15 -7.78
CA VAL A 249 5.96 -1.22 -7.25
C VAL A 249 7.37 -1.66 -7.65
N ARG A 250 8.17 -0.72 -8.14
CA ARG A 250 9.61 -0.91 -8.36
C ARG A 250 10.36 -0.57 -7.07
N LEU A 251 11.05 -1.56 -6.50
CA LEU A 251 11.84 -1.41 -5.28
C LEU A 251 13.29 -1.06 -5.61
N VAL A 252 13.82 -0.03 -4.94
CA VAL A 252 15.23 0.37 -4.97
C VAL A 252 15.79 0.28 -3.54
N PRO A 253 16.58 -0.75 -3.20
CA PRO A 253 17.16 -0.89 -1.88
C PRO A 253 18.35 0.06 -1.70
N VAL A 254 18.43 0.68 -0.52
CA VAL A 254 19.54 1.54 -0.09
C VAL A 254 19.88 1.26 1.37
N THR A 255 21.02 1.76 1.87
CA THR A 255 21.47 1.50 3.23
C THR A 255 21.60 2.74 4.10
N ASP A 256 22.26 3.78 3.59
CA ASP A 256 22.65 4.98 4.33
C ASP A 256 22.07 6.26 3.70
N ALA A 257 22.24 7.40 4.36
CA ALA A 257 21.69 8.68 3.93
C ALA A 257 22.21 9.14 2.57
N ARG A 258 23.47 8.83 2.23
CA ARG A 258 24.07 9.25 0.96
C ARG A 258 23.55 8.43 -0.21
N SER A 259 23.45 7.11 -0.05
CA SER A 259 22.84 6.23 -1.06
C SER A 259 21.35 6.55 -1.25
N LEU A 260 20.63 6.87 -0.17
CA LEU A 260 19.26 7.35 -0.24
C LEU A 260 19.17 8.67 -1.03
N GLN A 261 20.02 9.65 -0.72
CA GLN A 261 20.06 10.93 -1.44
C GLN A 261 20.31 10.74 -2.93
N ALA A 262 21.32 9.97 -3.29
CA ALA A 262 21.66 9.71 -4.69
C ALA A 262 20.49 9.08 -5.45
N ALA A 263 19.83 8.07 -4.86
CA ALA A 263 18.68 7.42 -5.46
C ALA A 263 17.49 8.37 -5.60
N VAL A 264 17.19 9.16 -4.56
CA VAL A 264 16.07 10.12 -4.60
C VAL A 264 16.30 11.21 -5.64
N VAL A 265 17.50 11.79 -5.73
CA VAL A 265 17.81 12.84 -6.70
C VAL A 265 17.68 12.31 -8.13
N ALA A 266 18.16 11.09 -8.40
CA ALA A 266 18.06 10.48 -9.71
C ALA A 266 16.59 10.23 -10.13
N GLU A 267 15.77 9.72 -9.24
CA GLU A 267 14.37 9.39 -9.52
C GLU A 267 13.47 10.64 -9.55
N ALA A 268 13.75 11.64 -8.70
CA ALA A 268 13.00 12.90 -8.62
C ALA A 268 13.03 13.72 -9.92
N ALA A 269 14.09 13.56 -10.72
CA ALA A 269 14.25 14.29 -11.99
C ALA A 269 13.09 14.07 -12.98
N THR A 270 12.37 12.94 -12.87
CA THR A 270 11.26 12.59 -13.74
C THR A 270 9.96 12.33 -12.98
N ALA A 271 9.96 12.49 -11.66
CA ALA A 271 8.78 12.24 -10.83
C ALA A 271 7.79 13.40 -10.88
N ASP A 272 6.51 13.07 -10.75
CA ASP A 272 5.43 14.04 -10.53
C ASP A 272 5.23 14.32 -9.04
N VAL A 273 5.54 13.34 -8.19
CA VAL A 273 5.40 13.44 -6.72
C VAL A 273 6.58 12.73 -6.04
N VAL A 274 7.14 13.35 -5.01
CA VAL A 274 8.17 12.75 -4.14
C VAL A 274 7.71 12.77 -2.69
N VAL A 275 7.65 11.60 -2.05
CA VAL A 275 7.25 11.43 -0.65
C VAL A 275 8.43 10.96 0.19
N MET A 276 8.90 11.82 1.10
CA MET A 276 10.02 11.57 2.00
C MET A 276 9.53 10.99 3.33
N ALA A 277 9.22 9.67 3.35
CA ALA A 277 8.74 8.97 4.55
C ALA A 277 9.82 8.15 5.26
N ALA A 278 11.04 8.09 4.73
CA ALA A 278 12.17 7.44 5.40
C ALA A 278 12.65 8.23 6.60
N ALA A 279 13.06 7.54 7.65
CA ALA A 279 13.74 8.11 8.82
C ALA A 279 15.25 8.21 8.53
N VAL A 280 15.67 9.38 8.08
CA VAL A 280 17.08 9.66 7.75
C VAL A 280 17.81 10.07 9.03
N ALA A 281 18.98 9.46 9.28
CA ALA A 281 19.83 9.86 10.41
C ALA A 281 20.44 11.25 10.14
N ASP A 282 20.33 12.15 11.11
CA ASP A 282 20.88 13.52 11.00
C ASP A 282 22.41 13.56 10.98
N PHE A 283 23.05 12.54 11.57
CA PHE A 283 24.49 12.45 11.73
C PHE A 283 25.01 11.08 11.28
N ARG A 284 26.26 11.07 10.83
CA ARG A 284 27.03 9.86 10.55
C ARG A 284 28.40 9.93 11.20
N PRO A 285 29.09 8.81 11.41
CA PRO A 285 30.50 8.82 11.84
C PRO A 285 31.38 9.61 10.87
N ALA A 286 32.26 10.44 11.40
CA ALA A 286 33.25 11.17 10.59
C ALA A 286 34.18 10.20 9.85
N ASN A 287 34.57 9.12 10.53
CA ASN A 287 35.45 8.08 10.01
C ASN A 287 34.83 6.70 10.28
N ARG A 288 34.43 5.98 9.22
CA ARG A 288 34.07 4.58 9.29
C ARG A 288 35.30 3.73 9.49
N GLN A 289 35.27 2.80 10.44
CA GLN A 289 36.34 1.84 10.65
C GLN A 289 36.18 0.62 9.73
N GLU A 290 37.25 0.19 9.09
CA GLU A 290 37.24 -0.98 8.19
C GLU A 290 37.14 -2.31 8.96
N SER A 291 37.54 -2.31 10.24
CA SER A 291 37.47 -3.47 11.12
C SER A 291 36.65 -3.15 12.37
N LYS A 292 36.09 -4.19 13.00
CA LYS A 292 35.34 -4.05 14.24
C LYS A 292 36.20 -3.34 15.30
N ILE A 293 35.70 -2.25 15.85
CA ILE A 293 36.32 -1.51 16.96
C ILE A 293 36.46 -2.44 18.17
N LYS A 294 37.68 -2.71 18.60
CA LYS A 294 37.95 -3.61 19.73
C LYS A 294 37.96 -2.81 21.03
N LYS A 295 37.51 -3.46 22.13
CA LYS A 295 37.74 -2.92 23.47
C LYS A 295 39.25 -3.03 23.79
N VAL A 296 39.84 -1.96 24.25
CA VAL A 296 41.25 -1.92 24.68
C VAL A 296 41.28 -1.89 26.20
N GLY A 297 41.34 -3.06 26.82
CA GLY A 297 41.36 -3.19 28.28
C GLY A 297 40.19 -2.56 28.99
N ASP A 298 40.41 -1.95 30.16
CA ASP A 298 39.42 -1.22 30.96
C ASP A 298 39.39 0.28 30.66
N LEU A 299 40.00 0.71 29.55
CA LEU A 299 40.00 2.11 29.14
C LEU A 299 38.61 2.55 28.67
N GLU A 300 38.22 3.77 29.00
CA GLU A 300 37.04 4.41 28.49
C GLU A 300 37.09 4.45 26.94
N PRO A 301 35.94 4.23 26.26
CA PRO A 301 35.91 4.30 24.81
C PRO A 301 36.21 5.73 24.32
N ASP A 302 36.98 5.85 23.25
CA ASP A 302 37.18 7.13 22.58
C ASP A 302 35.86 7.77 22.15
N ALA A 303 35.80 9.10 22.20
CA ALA A 303 34.66 9.86 21.73
C ALA A 303 34.45 9.63 20.23
N LEU A 304 33.19 9.33 19.84
CA LEU A 304 32.84 9.15 18.46
C LEU A 304 32.61 10.52 17.78
N ALA A 305 33.48 10.88 16.85
CA ALA A 305 33.30 12.08 16.05
C ALA A 305 32.17 11.88 15.02
N LEU A 306 31.20 12.80 15.03
CA LEU A 306 30.06 12.79 14.12
C LEU A 306 30.11 13.98 13.15
N VAL A 307 29.64 13.77 11.93
CA VAL A 307 29.40 14.81 10.92
C VAL A 307 27.96 14.78 10.47
N ARG A 308 27.42 15.93 10.04
CA ARG A 308 26.03 16.03 9.58
C ARG A 308 25.83 15.29 8.27
N ASN A 309 24.68 14.62 8.15
CA ASN A 309 24.16 14.13 6.89
C ASN A 309 23.50 15.26 6.09
N PRO A 310 23.40 15.12 4.76
CA PRO A 310 22.66 16.08 3.94
C PRO A 310 21.17 16.08 4.29
N ASP A 311 20.55 17.26 4.31
CA ASP A 311 19.09 17.41 4.42
C ASP A 311 18.46 17.19 3.05
N ILE A 312 18.07 15.94 2.76
CA ILE A 312 17.58 15.53 1.44
C ILE A 312 16.30 16.28 1.06
N LEU A 313 15.37 16.44 2.01
CA LEU A 313 14.11 17.15 1.77
C LEU A 313 14.34 18.61 1.41
N ALA A 314 15.19 19.31 2.17
CA ALA A 314 15.53 20.71 1.88
C ALA A 314 16.27 20.85 0.56
N GLY A 315 17.17 19.91 0.23
CA GLY A 315 17.86 19.87 -1.06
C GLY A 315 16.89 19.71 -2.24
N LEU A 316 15.95 18.79 -2.16
CA LEU A 316 14.91 18.59 -3.19
C LEU A 316 14.07 19.85 -3.44
N VAL A 317 13.68 20.54 -2.36
CA VAL A 317 12.93 21.78 -2.47
C VAL A 317 13.75 22.90 -3.11
N ALA A 318 15.03 23.01 -2.74
CA ALA A 318 15.94 24.04 -3.29
C ALA A 318 16.25 23.80 -4.78
N ASP A 319 16.39 22.54 -5.19
CA ASP A 319 16.74 22.16 -6.56
C ASP A 319 15.52 22.12 -7.50
N ARG A 320 14.30 22.12 -6.95
CA ARG A 320 13.05 22.03 -7.70
C ARG A 320 12.85 23.25 -8.60
N ARG A 321 12.54 23.00 -9.86
CA ARG A 321 12.20 24.05 -10.83
C ARG A 321 10.68 24.10 -11.03
N GLY A 322 10.03 25.15 -10.52
CA GLY A 322 8.57 25.30 -10.59
C GLY A 322 7.82 24.47 -9.55
N ALA A 323 6.63 23.97 -9.90
CA ALA A 323 5.74 23.25 -8.99
C ALA A 323 5.89 21.71 -9.03
N VAL A 324 6.74 21.17 -9.89
CA VAL A 324 6.93 19.72 -10.09
C VAL A 324 8.38 19.35 -9.78
N PRO A 325 8.60 18.24 -9.04
CA PRO A 325 7.62 17.39 -8.39
C PRO A 325 6.93 18.04 -7.19
N LEU A 326 5.68 17.61 -6.89
CA LEU A 326 5.07 17.89 -5.61
C LEU A 326 5.85 17.15 -4.51
N ILE A 327 6.26 17.84 -3.46
CA ILE A 327 7.14 17.30 -2.42
C ILE A 327 6.38 17.18 -1.11
N VAL A 328 6.35 15.94 -0.57
CA VAL A 328 5.72 15.61 0.71
C VAL A 328 6.79 15.24 1.72
N GLY A 329 6.80 15.93 2.87
CA GLY A 329 7.63 15.61 4.03
C GLY A 329 6.87 14.80 5.07
N PHE A 330 7.62 14.08 5.91
CA PHE A 330 7.12 13.43 7.12
C PHE A 330 7.82 14.00 8.34
N ALA A 331 7.06 14.17 9.44
CA ALA A 331 7.56 14.63 10.71
C ALA A 331 6.99 13.75 11.84
N ALA A 332 7.85 13.43 12.80
CA ALA A 332 7.45 12.91 14.09
C ALA A 332 7.77 14.01 15.09
N GLU A 333 6.73 14.67 15.60
CA GLU A 333 6.90 15.78 16.53
C GLU A 333 6.28 15.41 17.88
N THR A 334 6.96 15.79 18.95
CA THR A 334 6.44 15.80 20.31
C THR A 334 6.29 17.25 20.74
N GLY A 335 5.17 17.60 21.40
CA GLY A 335 5.05 18.90 22.06
C GLY A 335 5.97 18.98 23.27
N ASP A 336 6.29 20.19 23.69
CA ASP A 336 7.01 20.47 24.92
C ASP A 336 6.34 21.64 25.68
N GLU A 337 7.01 22.16 26.75
CA GLU A 337 6.54 23.28 27.55
C GLU A 337 6.45 24.60 26.77
N ASN A 338 7.08 24.73 25.60
CA ASN A 338 7.18 25.98 24.84
C ASN A 338 6.13 26.09 23.75
N ALA A 339 5.77 24.94 23.09
CA ALA A 339 4.78 24.93 22.02
C ALA A 339 4.12 23.56 21.84
N ASP A 340 2.91 23.59 21.28
CA ASP A 340 2.18 22.39 20.91
C ASP A 340 2.77 21.76 19.61
N VAL A 341 2.44 20.50 19.37
CA VAL A 341 2.85 19.74 18.21
C VAL A 341 2.56 20.46 16.90
N MET A 342 1.41 21.13 16.82
CA MET A 342 0.96 21.78 15.57
C MET A 342 1.72 23.06 15.27
N THR A 343 2.15 23.79 16.28
CA THR A 343 3.01 24.99 16.14
C THR A 343 4.37 24.59 15.56
N TYR A 344 5.03 23.60 16.15
CA TYR A 344 6.30 23.07 15.64
C TYR A 344 6.18 22.49 14.23
N ALA A 345 5.10 21.79 13.96
CA ALA A 345 4.85 21.22 12.64
C ALA A 345 4.68 22.29 11.55
N ARG A 346 3.95 23.39 11.83
CA ARG A 346 3.80 24.51 10.89
C ARG A 346 5.11 25.27 10.66
N GLU A 347 5.90 25.45 11.70
CA GLU A 347 7.25 26.04 11.58
C GLU A 347 8.16 25.15 10.73
N LYS A 348 8.10 23.83 10.93
CA LYS A 348 8.87 22.86 10.15
C LYS A 348 8.45 22.87 8.69
N LEU A 349 7.14 22.89 8.39
CA LEU A 349 6.62 23.00 7.03
C LEU A 349 7.17 24.24 6.32
N ARG A 350 7.10 25.42 6.98
CA ARG A 350 7.65 26.67 6.43
C ARG A 350 9.15 26.62 6.23
N ARG A 351 9.90 26.07 7.19
CA ARG A 351 11.36 25.95 7.12
C ARG A 351 11.81 24.98 6.04
N LYS A 352 11.11 23.86 5.85
CA LYS A 352 11.44 22.85 4.83
C LYS A 352 10.95 23.24 3.44
N GLY A 353 9.87 24.02 3.33
CA GLY A 353 9.32 24.51 2.07
C GLY A 353 8.68 23.42 1.19
N CYS A 354 8.34 22.26 1.76
CA CYS A 354 7.60 21.22 1.05
C CYS A 354 6.12 21.60 0.91
N ASP A 355 5.41 20.96 -0.03
CA ASP A 355 4.02 21.29 -0.36
C ASP A 355 3.04 20.72 0.66
N LEU A 356 3.35 19.51 1.16
CA LEU A 356 2.59 18.82 2.20
C LEU A 356 3.53 18.30 3.29
N LEU A 357 3.09 18.31 4.53
CA LEU A 357 3.80 17.72 5.67
C LEU A 357 2.86 16.79 6.45
N VAL A 358 3.18 15.52 6.50
CA VAL A 358 2.49 14.55 7.35
C VAL A 358 3.12 14.55 8.72
N VAL A 359 2.33 14.88 9.75
CA VAL A 359 2.77 14.97 11.14
C VAL A 359 2.18 13.81 11.91
N ASN A 360 3.01 12.86 12.31
CA ASN A 360 2.60 11.76 13.17
C ASN A 360 2.48 12.25 14.61
N ARG A 361 1.34 12.00 15.26
CA ARG A 361 1.16 12.25 16.69
C ARG A 361 1.86 11.15 17.49
N VAL A 362 2.95 11.48 18.17
CA VAL A 362 3.75 10.56 18.96
C VAL A 362 3.36 10.71 20.44
N ASP A 363 2.13 10.39 20.81
CA ASP A 363 1.70 10.40 22.20
C ASP A 363 2.09 9.06 22.86
N GLY A 364 3.03 9.10 23.81
CA GLY A 364 3.41 7.96 24.65
C GLY A 364 4.20 6.86 23.95
N GLY A 365 5.00 7.16 22.91
CA GLY A 365 5.93 6.18 22.28
C GLY A 365 5.28 5.17 21.34
N ARG A 366 4.00 5.33 20.99
CA ARG A 366 3.21 4.35 20.21
C ARG A 366 3.27 4.51 18.69
N ALA A 367 4.00 5.48 18.13
CA ALA A 367 4.00 5.75 16.69
C ALA A 367 4.99 4.91 15.87
N PHE A 368 6.02 4.35 16.51
CA PHE A 368 7.04 3.56 15.84
C PHE A 368 6.75 2.06 16.00
N GLU A 369 6.88 1.30 14.90
CA GLU A 369 6.75 -0.17 14.85
C GLU A 369 5.32 -0.75 15.02
N VAL A 370 4.27 0.07 15.19
CA VAL A 370 2.87 -0.40 15.28
C VAL A 370 2.16 -0.37 13.93
N ALA A 371 1.08 -1.16 13.81
CA ALA A 371 0.30 -1.28 12.58
C ALA A 371 -0.53 -0.02 12.28
N ASP A 372 -1.00 0.66 13.32
CA ASP A 372 -1.92 1.79 13.23
C ASP A 372 -1.22 3.13 13.49
N ASN A 373 -1.80 4.22 13.01
CA ASN A 373 -1.26 5.55 13.15
C ASN A 373 -2.38 6.60 13.19
N ALA A 374 -2.12 7.74 13.85
CA ALA A 374 -2.90 8.97 13.75
C ALA A 374 -1.98 10.08 13.26
N ALA A 375 -2.46 10.92 12.37
CA ALA A 375 -1.64 11.97 11.78
C ALA A 375 -2.47 13.20 11.43
N VAL A 376 -1.76 14.31 11.19
CA VAL A 376 -2.32 15.50 10.55
C VAL A 376 -1.54 15.75 9.26
N ILE A 377 -2.23 15.98 8.17
CA ILE A 377 -1.63 16.40 6.91
C ILE A 377 -1.74 17.93 6.83
N LEU A 378 -0.61 18.61 6.90
CA LEU A 378 -0.51 20.06 6.75
C LEU A 378 -0.22 20.43 5.30
N ASP A 379 -0.88 21.46 4.86
CA ASP A 379 -0.77 22.04 3.54
C ASP A 379 0.02 23.36 3.61
N SER A 380 0.89 23.63 2.62
CA SER A 380 1.63 24.90 2.51
C SER A 380 0.72 26.12 2.43
N ASP A 381 -0.53 25.96 1.97
CA ASP A 381 -1.53 27.03 1.85
C ASP A 381 -2.30 27.28 3.14
N GLY A 382 -1.93 26.58 4.23
CA GLY A 382 -2.47 26.73 5.57
C GLY A 382 -3.56 25.74 5.97
N GLY A 383 -3.95 24.85 5.07
CA GLY A 383 -4.90 23.76 5.35
C GLY A 383 -4.34 22.72 6.31
N ALA A 384 -5.24 22.03 7.00
CA ALA A 384 -4.91 20.90 7.85
C ALA A 384 -6.01 19.83 7.74
N THR A 385 -5.63 18.58 7.50
CA THR A 385 -6.54 17.43 7.43
C THR A 385 -6.19 16.46 8.55
N ASP A 386 -7.09 16.26 9.49
CA ASP A 386 -6.94 15.24 10.53
C ASP A 386 -7.21 13.85 9.97
N VAL A 387 -6.29 12.93 10.21
CA VAL A 387 -6.44 11.51 9.91
C VAL A 387 -6.55 10.76 11.24
N PRO A 388 -7.73 10.17 11.54
CA PRO A 388 -7.96 9.49 12.80
C PRO A 388 -7.05 8.24 12.92
N PHE A 389 -6.91 7.76 14.17
CA PHE A 389 -6.18 6.52 14.43
C PHE A 389 -6.76 5.34 13.65
N GLY A 390 -5.90 4.62 12.94
CA GLY A 390 -6.28 3.47 12.12
C GLY A 390 -5.14 2.92 11.29
N PRO A 391 -5.42 1.93 10.43
CA PRO A 391 -4.44 1.33 9.55
C PRO A 391 -3.64 2.36 8.73
N LYS A 392 -2.35 2.10 8.54
CA LYS A 392 -1.45 3.00 7.78
C LYS A 392 -1.90 3.25 6.34
N THR A 393 -2.69 2.34 5.77
CA THR A 393 -3.29 2.50 4.45
C THR A 393 -4.39 3.57 4.40
N LEU A 394 -5.08 3.85 5.52
CA LEU A 394 -6.04 4.96 5.59
C LEU A 394 -5.32 6.32 5.58
N LEU A 395 -4.20 6.45 6.30
CA LEU A 395 -3.34 7.62 6.18
C LEU A 395 -2.79 7.77 4.76
N ALA A 396 -2.38 6.65 4.15
CA ALA A 396 -1.92 6.66 2.77
C ALA A 396 -3.02 7.15 1.82
N ALA A 397 -4.26 6.65 1.95
CA ALA A 397 -5.39 7.10 1.14
C ALA A 397 -5.67 8.59 1.31
N ALA A 398 -5.69 9.10 2.56
CA ALA A 398 -5.90 10.52 2.84
C ALA A 398 -4.79 11.41 2.25
N LEU A 399 -3.52 10.96 2.31
CA LEU A 399 -2.42 11.69 1.69
C LEU A 399 -2.58 11.74 0.16
N TRP A 400 -2.93 10.62 -0.47
CA TRP A 400 -3.12 10.59 -1.92
C TRP A 400 -4.31 11.43 -2.37
N ASP A 401 -5.35 11.61 -1.55
CA ASP A 401 -6.44 12.57 -1.84
C ASP A 401 -5.90 14.01 -1.84
N ALA A 402 -5.10 14.38 -0.83
CA ALA A 402 -4.49 15.69 -0.76
C ALA A 402 -3.55 15.96 -1.96
N VAL A 403 -2.81 14.93 -2.41
CA VAL A 403 -1.96 15.00 -3.60
C VAL A 403 -2.79 15.13 -4.89
N ALA A 404 -3.85 14.33 -5.03
CA ALA A 404 -4.72 14.36 -6.20
C ALA A 404 -5.43 15.72 -6.35
N ALA A 405 -5.90 16.29 -5.23
CA ALA A 405 -6.55 17.60 -5.21
C ALA A 405 -5.63 18.74 -5.72
N ARG A 406 -4.31 18.64 -5.49
CA ARG A 406 -3.31 19.60 -5.98
C ARG A 406 -2.90 19.37 -7.44
N GLY A 407 -3.08 18.15 -7.94
CA GLY A 407 -2.72 17.79 -9.31
C GLY A 407 -3.75 18.07 -10.38
N THR A 408 -4.94 18.57 -10.02
CA THR A 408 -6.02 18.90 -10.97
C THR A 408 -5.84 20.26 -11.65
N GLY A 409 -4.79 21.03 -11.30
CA GLY A 409 -4.32 22.18 -12.06
C GLY A 409 -3.45 21.74 -13.24
N GLY A 410 -4.00 21.01 -14.21
CA GLY A 410 -3.34 20.71 -15.47
C GLY A 410 -3.14 21.99 -16.28
N PRO A 411 -2.14 22.05 -17.18
CA PRO A 411 -2.03 23.16 -18.12
C PRO A 411 -3.29 23.16 -18.98
N GLY A 412 -4.01 24.31 -18.96
CA GLY A 412 -5.10 24.59 -19.89
C GLY A 412 -4.59 24.65 -21.33
#